data_e2f8c5e9bcbf59577a43fab3d8b668fb
#
_entry.id   e2f8c5e9bcbf59577a43fab3d8b668fb
#
_cell.length_a   1.000
_cell.length_b   1.000
_cell.length_c   1.000
_cell.angle_alpha   90.00
_cell.angle_beta   90.00
_cell.angle_gamma   90.00
#
_symmetry.space_group_name_H-M   'P 1'
#
loop_
_entity.id
_entity.type
_entity.pdbx_description
1 polymer ?
#
loop_
_entity_poly.entity_id
_entity_poly.type
_entity_poly.pdbx_seq_one_letter_code
_entity_poly.pdbx_strand_id
1 'polypeptide(L)'
;LKTALTNGRTIPGAEWFTGAGFGMFVHWDHASSQGIEIGWPIVGKSIIPGEIEPRHKVTAEQYHSSAPGFNPSKWDAAAVAAMAKNAGAQYVVFTTRHHGGYSMFHSNFSDYGIENSKFQRDIVREF
;
A
#
# COMPACT_ATOMS: atom_id res chain seq x y z
N LEU A 1 -15.97 -24.25 9.32
CA LEU A 1 -14.99 -23.32 8.71
C LEU A 1 -14.16 -22.55 9.75
N LYS A 2 -14.71 -22.22 10.94
CA LYS A 2 -13.99 -21.47 11.99
C LYS A 2 -12.78 -22.21 12.57
N THR A 3 -12.80 -23.53 12.59
CA THR A 3 -11.74 -24.35 13.22
C THR A 3 -10.54 -24.63 12.30
N ALA A 4 -10.72 -24.48 10.98
CA ALA A 4 -9.66 -24.80 10.01
C ALA A 4 -8.63 -23.69 9.78
N LEU A 5 -8.95 -22.44 10.15
CA LEU A 5 -8.10 -21.27 9.85
C LEU A 5 -7.10 -20.90 10.94
N THR A 6 -7.22 -21.46 12.15
CA THR A 6 -6.39 -21.00 13.27
C THR A 6 -5.39 -22.04 13.77
N ASN A 7 -5.44 -23.30 13.31
CA ASN A 7 -4.62 -24.40 13.89
C ASN A 7 -4.50 -24.34 15.42
N GLY A 8 -5.52 -23.84 16.11
CA GLY A 8 -5.55 -23.67 17.56
C GLY A 8 -4.57 -22.61 18.11
N ARG A 9 -3.89 -21.84 17.27
CA ARG A 9 -3.02 -20.73 17.72
C ARG A 9 -3.79 -19.42 17.68
N THR A 10 -4.15 -18.91 18.83
CA THR A 10 -4.56 -17.51 19.00
C THR A 10 -3.32 -16.64 19.15
N ILE A 11 -3.18 -15.62 18.31
CA ILE A 11 -2.16 -14.59 18.49
C ILE A 11 -2.71 -13.61 19.51
N PRO A 12 -2.05 -13.40 20.67
CA PRO A 12 -2.50 -12.45 21.65
C PRO A 12 -2.73 -11.06 21.03
N GLY A 13 -3.90 -10.48 21.27
CA GLY A 13 -4.30 -9.19 20.70
C GLY A 13 -4.91 -9.23 19.29
N ALA A 14 -4.97 -10.42 18.67
CA ALA A 14 -5.57 -10.60 17.35
C ALA A 14 -6.84 -11.46 17.35
N GLU A 15 -7.42 -11.70 18.51
CA GLU A 15 -8.63 -12.54 18.68
C GLU A 15 -9.82 -11.95 17.92
N TRP A 16 -9.89 -10.63 17.83
CA TRP A 16 -10.92 -9.91 17.09
C TRP A 16 -10.93 -10.24 15.59
N PHE A 17 -9.77 -10.55 15.00
CA PHE A 17 -9.61 -10.74 13.56
C PHE A 17 -10.43 -11.93 13.02
N THR A 18 -10.55 -13.00 13.79
CA THR A 18 -11.32 -14.20 13.38
C THR A 18 -12.83 -13.90 13.20
N GLY A 19 -13.32 -12.86 13.84
CA GLY A 19 -14.71 -12.41 13.73
C GLY A 19 -14.92 -11.22 12.80
N ALA A 20 -13.86 -10.59 12.33
CA ALA A 20 -13.92 -9.33 11.59
C ALA A 20 -14.53 -9.48 10.18
N GLY A 21 -14.34 -10.61 9.50
CA GLY A 21 -15.03 -10.97 8.25
C GLY A 21 -14.70 -10.10 7.03
N PHE A 22 -14.72 -8.78 7.14
CA PHE A 22 -14.51 -7.85 6.04
C PHE A 22 -13.53 -6.74 6.40
N GLY A 23 -12.52 -6.53 5.56
CA GLY A 23 -11.51 -5.48 5.71
C GLY A 23 -11.21 -4.79 4.39
N MET A 24 -10.72 -3.55 4.46
CA MET A 24 -10.24 -2.80 3.31
C MET A 24 -8.73 -2.97 3.20
N PHE A 25 -8.26 -3.35 2.01
CA PHE A 25 -6.83 -3.46 1.70
C PHE A 25 -6.42 -2.28 0.80
N VAL A 26 -5.37 -1.54 1.19
CA VAL A 26 -4.96 -0.30 0.52
C VAL A 26 -3.52 -0.41 0.05
N HIS A 27 -3.33 -0.26 -1.26
CA HIS A 27 -2.02 -0.16 -1.92
C HIS A 27 -1.96 1.12 -2.74
N TRP A 28 -1.00 1.98 -2.46
CA TRP A 28 -0.71 3.14 -3.28
C TRP A 28 0.65 3.74 -2.92
N ASP A 29 1.26 4.43 -3.85
CA ASP A 29 2.44 5.26 -3.68
C ASP A 29 2.55 6.27 -4.84
N HIS A 30 3.76 6.79 -5.10
CA HIS A 30 3.99 7.71 -6.21
C HIS A 30 3.62 7.14 -7.59
N ALA A 31 3.60 5.81 -7.76
CA ALA A 31 3.19 5.17 -9.01
C ALA A 31 1.72 5.46 -9.34
N SER A 32 0.88 5.63 -8.33
CA SER A 32 -0.52 6.02 -8.51
C SER A 32 -0.67 7.36 -9.22
N SER A 33 0.26 8.30 -9.03
CA SER A 33 0.26 9.59 -9.72
C SER A 33 0.60 9.47 -11.22
N GLN A 34 1.22 8.38 -11.62
CA GLN A 34 1.50 8.04 -13.01
C GLN A 34 0.40 7.19 -13.65
N GLY A 35 -0.57 6.72 -12.89
CA GLY A 35 -1.58 5.77 -13.34
C GLY A 35 -1.02 4.39 -13.69
N ILE A 36 0.10 4.02 -13.09
CA ILE A 36 0.78 2.73 -13.30
C ILE A 36 0.69 1.86 -12.05
N GLU A 37 0.92 0.57 -12.25
CA GLU A 37 0.85 -0.41 -11.19
C GLU A 37 2.06 -0.33 -10.27
N ILE A 38 1.83 -0.49 -8.98
CA ILE A 38 2.84 -0.32 -7.95
C ILE A 38 3.92 -1.40 -8.04
N GLY A 39 5.13 -1.02 -8.43
CA GLY A 39 6.35 -1.83 -8.45
C GLY A 39 6.47 -2.86 -9.58
N TRP A 40 5.39 -3.34 -10.19
CA TRP A 40 5.43 -4.35 -11.24
C TRP A 40 6.17 -3.92 -12.52
N PRO A 41 6.08 -2.68 -12.98
CA PRO A 41 6.83 -2.21 -14.13
C PRO A 41 8.35 -2.36 -14.00
N ILE A 42 8.87 -2.33 -12.77
CA ILE A 42 10.31 -2.48 -12.51
C ILE A 42 10.77 -3.93 -12.67
N VAL A 43 9.89 -4.89 -12.38
CA VAL A 43 10.22 -6.33 -12.48
C VAL A 43 10.26 -6.80 -13.93
N GLY A 44 9.63 -6.08 -14.86
CA GLY A 44 9.60 -6.40 -16.29
C GLY A 44 8.81 -7.66 -16.64
N LYS A 45 8.14 -8.27 -15.68
CA LYS A 45 7.29 -9.46 -15.86
C LYS A 45 6.03 -9.33 -15.01
N SER A 46 4.89 -9.69 -15.57
CA SER A 46 3.69 -9.93 -14.77
C SER A 46 3.79 -11.27 -14.06
N ILE A 47 3.37 -11.31 -12.79
CA ILE A 47 3.20 -12.57 -12.04
C ILE A 47 1.78 -13.12 -12.16
N ILE A 48 0.88 -12.41 -12.81
CA ILE A 48 -0.49 -12.86 -13.01
C ILE A 48 -0.48 -13.94 -14.07
N PRO A 49 -0.90 -15.18 -13.77
CA PRO A 49 -0.95 -16.25 -14.76
C PRO A 49 -1.79 -15.86 -15.98
N GLY A 50 -1.19 -15.96 -17.18
CA GLY A 50 -1.85 -15.59 -18.44
C GLY A 50 -1.65 -14.15 -18.89
N GLU A 51 -1.05 -13.29 -18.07
CA GLU A 51 -0.65 -11.95 -18.47
C GLU A 51 0.78 -12.00 -19.04
N ILE A 52 0.92 -11.68 -20.34
CA ILE A 52 2.18 -11.85 -21.08
C ILE A 52 3.13 -10.67 -20.83
N GLU A 53 2.59 -9.48 -20.56
CA GLU A 53 3.37 -8.26 -20.34
C GLU A 53 2.69 -7.36 -19.29
N PRO A 54 3.47 -6.58 -18.51
CA PRO A 54 2.89 -5.57 -17.63
C PRO A 54 2.09 -4.56 -18.44
N ARG A 55 0.92 -4.18 -17.94
CA ARG A 55 0.00 -3.24 -18.61
C ARG A 55 0.66 -1.90 -18.96
N HIS A 56 1.69 -1.54 -18.25
CA HIS A 56 2.46 -0.32 -18.48
C HIS A 56 3.94 -0.66 -18.55
N LYS A 57 4.54 -0.41 -19.72
CA LYS A 57 5.98 -0.53 -19.90
C LYS A 57 6.63 0.80 -19.53
N VAL A 58 7.30 0.84 -18.39
CA VAL A 58 8.14 1.95 -18.00
C VAL A 58 9.51 1.43 -17.58
N THR A 59 10.56 2.19 -17.83
CA THR A 59 11.88 1.86 -17.29
C THR A 59 11.90 2.08 -15.78
N ALA A 60 12.84 1.44 -15.07
CA ALA A 60 13.04 1.69 -13.64
C ALA A 60 13.28 3.18 -13.36
N GLU A 61 14.05 3.86 -14.23
CA GLU A 61 14.29 5.29 -14.14
C GLU A 61 13.00 6.11 -14.24
N GLN A 62 12.16 5.81 -15.24
CA GLN A 62 10.86 6.47 -15.39
C GLN A 62 9.97 6.22 -14.19
N TYR A 63 9.93 4.98 -13.68
CA TYR A 63 9.17 4.64 -12.48
C TYR A 63 9.59 5.48 -11.28
N HIS A 64 10.89 5.52 -10.99
CA HIS A 64 11.42 6.23 -9.83
C HIS A 64 11.37 7.75 -9.96
N SER A 65 11.33 8.28 -11.19
CA SER A 65 11.37 9.73 -11.45
C SER A 65 10.21 10.51 -10.85
N SER A 66 9.07 9.87 -10.61
CA SER A 66 7.90 10.55 -10.00
C SER A 66 7.96 10.67 -8.47
N ALA A 67 8.84 9.92 -7.81
CA ALA A 67 8.91 9.91 -6.35
C ALA A 67 9.19 11.28 -5.72
N PRO A 68 10.17 12.09 -6.18
CA PRO A 68 10.41 13.42 -5.62
C PRO A 68 9.25 14.38 -5.81
N GLY A 69 8.49 14.22 -6.90
CA GLY A 69 7.33 15.04 -7.24
C GLY A 69 6.04 14.63 -6.54
N PHE A 70 6.02 13.49 -5.87
CA PHE A 70 4.83 12.95 -5.24
C PHE A 70 4.24 13.89 -4.20
N ASN A 71 2.98 14.29 -4.41
CA ASN A 71 2.29 15.25 -3.57
C ASN A 71 0.79 14.94 -3.46
N PRO A 72 0.40 13.96 -2.64
CA PRO A 72 -1.00 13.62 -2.41
C PRO A 72 -1.69 14.66 -1.51
N SER A 73 -1.79 15.92 -1.98
CA SER A 73 -2.28 17.06 -1.19
C SER A 73 -3.72 16.90 -0.67
N LYS A 74 -4.49 15.98 -1.24
CA LYS A 74 -5.85 15.64 -0.80
C LYS A 74 -5.90 14.48 0.20
N TRP A 75 -4.75 13.99 0.66
CA TRP A 75 -4.71 12.92 1.65
C TRP A 75 -5.37 13.36 2.96
N ASP A 76 -6.32 12.57 3.39
CA ASP A 76 -7.05 12.72 4.66
C ASP A 76 -7.28 11.33 5.26
N ALA A 77 -6.51 10.99 6.29
CA ALA A 77 -6.58 9.70 6.97
C ALA A 77 -7.96 9.46 7.61
N ALA A 78 -8.55 10.51 8.20
CA ALA A 78 -9.86 10.41 8.82
C ALA A 78 -10.97 10.14 7.79
N ALA A 79 -10.88 10.77 6.61
CA ALA A 79 -11.82 10.52 5.51
C ALA A 79 -11.71 9.08 4.99
N VAL A 80 -10.48 8.54 4.87
CA VAL A 80 -10.25 7.14 4.45
C VAL A 80 -10.81 6.17 5.50
N ALA A 81 -10.55 6.42 6.79
CA ALA A 81 -11.10 5.58 7.85
C ALA A 81 -12.64 5.62 7.90
N ALA A 82 -13.23 6.81 7.73
CA ALA A 82 -14.69 6.97 7.65
C ALA A 82 -15.29 6.22 6.45
N MET A 83 -14.63 6.29 5.29
CA MET A 83 -15.05 5.55 4.09
C MET A 83 -15.03 4.04 4.32
N ALA A 84 -13.95 3.51 4.89
CA ALA A 84 -13.85 2.09 5.24
C ALA A 84 -14.96 1.66 6.19
N LYS A 85 -15.18 2.44 7.27
CA LYS A 85 -16.24 2.19 8.24
C LYS A 85 -17.64 2.21 7.60
N ASN A 86 -17.92 3.19 6.76
CA ASN A 86 -19.21 3.31 6.08
C ASN A 86 -19.45 2.16 5.08
N ALA A 87 -18.39 1.59 4.50
CA ALA A 87 -18.45 0.39 3.68
C ALA A 87 -18.67 -0.89 4.50
N GLY A 88 -18.66 -0.82 5.82
CA GLY A 88 -18.78 -1.98 6.73
C GLY A 88 -17.47 -2.71 7.02
N ALA A 89 -16.32 -2.15 6.64
CA ALA A 89 -15.03 -2.74 6.97
C ALA A 89 -14.76 -2.69 8.48
N GLN A 90 -14.26 -3.79 9.02
CA GLN A 90 -13.91 -3.92 10.44
C GLN A 90 -12.44 -3.58 10.70
N TYR A 91 -11.63 -3.56 9.66
CA TYR A 91 -10.21 -3.23 9.70
C TYR A 91 -9.72 -2.71 8.37
N VAL A 92 -8.57 -2.05 8.38
CA VAL A 92 -7.85 -1.63 7.18
C VAL A 92 -6.45 -2.22 7.22
N VAL A 93 -5.99 -2.75 6.10
CA VAL A 93 -4.61 -3.17 5.89
C VAL A 93 -3.98 -2.17 4.92
N PHE A 94 -3.03 -1.40 5.41
CA PHE A 94 -2.31 -0.43 4.61
C PHE A 94 -0.91 -0.94 4.27
N THR A 95 -0.60 -1.05 2.98
CA THR A 95 0.75 -1.41 2.52
C THR A 95 1.65 -0.19 2.62
N THR A 96 2.44 -0.16 3.68
CA THR A 96 3.32 0.97 4.01
C THR A 96 4.57 1.06 3.15
N ARG A 97 4.98 -0.07 2.57
CA ARG A 97 6.08 -0.21 1.61
C ARG A 97 5.84 -1.45 0.76
N HIS A 98 5.73 -1.29 -0.52
CA HIS A 98 5.58 -2.40 -1.48
C HIS A 98 6.94 -2.81 -2.04
N HIS A 99 6.98 -3.87 -2.89
CA HIS A 99 8.22 -4.36 -3.49
C HIS A 99 8.95 -3.33 -4.38
N GLY A 100 8.29 -2.26 -4.81
CA GLY A 100 8.92 -1.11 -5.45
C GLY A 100 9.87 -0.34 -4.55
N GLY A 101 9.82 -0.57 -3.24
CA GLY A 101 10.77 -0.06 -2.25
C GLY A 101 10.50 1.35 -1.74
N TYR A 102 9.45 2.04 -2.22
CA TYR A 102 9.08 3.37 -1.74
C TYR A 102 8.41 3.29 -0.36
N SER A 103 8.93 4.06 0.60
CA SER A 103 8.39 4.11 1.96
C SER A 103 7.34 5.22 2.08
N MET A 104 6.12 4.89 2.53
CA MET A 104 5.05 5.85 2.81
C MET A 104 5.16 6.44 4.24
N PHE A 105 6.29 6.19 4.90
CA PHE A 105 6.64 6.65 6.25
C PHE A 105 8.08 7.16 6.28
N HIS A 106 8.41 7.95 7.30
CA HIS A 106 9.77 8.46 7.49
C HIS A 106 10.70 7.33 7.95
N SER A 107 11.85 7.22 7.29
CA SER A 107 12.82 6.13 7.53
C SER A 107 14.25 6.64 7.53
N ASN A 108 15.01 6.28 8.57
CA ASN A 108 16.45 6.56 8.62
C ASN A 108 17.30 5.58 7.80
N PHE A 109 16.67 4.62 7.10
CA PHE A 109 17.37 3.54 6.41
C PHE A 109 17.28 3.63 4.88
N SER A 110 16.57 4.62 4.35
CA SER A 110 16.38 4.77 2.91
C SER A 110 15.97 6.19 2.57
N ASP A 111 16.64 6.79 1.58
CA ASP A 111 16.24 8.07 1.02
C ASP A 111 15.08 7.95 0.01
N TYR A 112 14.64 6.73 -0.28
CA TYR A 112 13.54 6.47 -1.20
C TYR A 112 12.22 6.35 -0.42
N GLY A 113 11.69 7.50 -0.02
CA GLY A 113 10.50 7.60 0.80
C GLY A 113 9.82 8.97 0.73
N ILE A 114 8.69 9.04 1.40
CA ILE A 114 7.79 10.20 1.36
C ILE A 114 8.41 11.47 1.97
N GLU A 115 9.34 11.33 2.89
CA GLU A 115 10.08 12.45 3.49
C GLU A 115 10.89 13.24 2.46
N ASN A 116 11.31 12.59 1.36
CA ASN A 116 12.08 13.21 0.27
C ASN A 116 11.20 13.60 -0.94
N SER A 117 9.87 13.54 -0.78
CA SER A 117 8.89 14.00 -1.76
C SER A 117 8.44 15.44 -1.49
N LYS A 118 7.62 15.99 -2.38
CA LYS A 118 6.97 17.31 -2.14
C LYS A 118 6.00 17.28 -0.97
N PHE A 119 5.42 16.14 -0.64
CA PHE A 119 4.41 16.03 0.41
C PHE A 119 5.01 16.02 1.82
N GLN A 120 6.09 15.31 2.03
CA GLN A 120 6.90 15.23 3.26
C GLN A 120 6.17 14.80 4.54
N ARG A 121 4.87 14.54 4.51
CA ARG A 121 4.10 14.06 5.66
C ARG A 121 4.18 12.54 5.77
N ASP A 122 4.26 12.02 6.98
CA ASP A 122 4.28 10.58 7.26
C ASP A 122 2.85 10.04 7.24
N ILE A 123 2.46 9.47 6.09
CA ILE A 123 1.11 8.94 5.87
C ILE A 123 0.80 7.79 6.81
N VAL A 124 1.78 6.94 7.11
CA VAL A 124 1.59 5.79 8.01
C VAL A 124 1.33 6.26 9.44
N ARG A 125 2.02 7.30 9.88
CA ARG A 125 1.82 7.88 11.21
C ARG A 125 0.47 8.58 11.35
N GLU A 126 -0.05 9.15 10.26
CA GLU A 126 -1.34 9.83 10.25
C GLU A 126 -2.53 8.83 10.20
N PHE A 127 -2.31 7.66 9.61
CA PHE A 127 -3.30 6.61 9.45
C PHE A 127 -3.45 5.77 10.72
#